data_65fa51a4b55702cf6a4d696cd5e39497
#
_entry.id   65fa51a4b55702cf6a4d696cd5e39497
#
_cell.length_a   1.000
_cell.length_b   1.000
_cell.length_c   1.000
_cell.angle_alpha   90.00
_cell.angle_beta   90.00
_cell.angle_gamma   90.00
#
_symmetry.space_group_name_H-M   'P 1'
#
loop_
_entity.id
_entity.type
_entity.pdbx_description
1 polymer ?
#
loop_
_entity_poly.entity_id
_entity_poly.type
_entity_poly.pdbx_seq_one_letter_code
_entity_poly.pdbx_strand_id
1 'polypeptide(L)'
;MRKTEIMKFVVTGGRGFIGSHFVESALKRGVSIVDIDKMSYASHEALPWDNDKNYTLIKEDISELKHIPSCDVIINFAAESHVDNSIRETFPFIKSNILGVHNLLELVRGKPAYDRPLFYQVSTDEVYGDRIEGSFNEKDKLSPSNPYSASKAAAEMLVLSYSRTYGVDYIITRSANNYGPRQYEEKLIPKCLSSLLDDKQIPVHGDGSYIRDWTYVKDNVEAMLCIINSDQRNEIFNIAAENHMSNLEVIDTILEWKSKDRESIKFVDNRWGQDLRYSINAAKIRSLGWSPVHSKGIYKWF
;
A
#
# COMPACT_ATOMS: atom_id res chain seq x y z
N MET A 1 23.76 -29.70 -10.20
CA MET A 1 23.43 -28.58 -9.31
C MET A 1 22.87 -27.46 -10.19
N ARG A 2 21.52 -27.23 -10.19
CA ARG A 2 20.99 -26.01 -10.78
C ARG A 2 21.49 -24.84 -9.93
N LYS A 3 22.23 -23.90 -10.53
CA LYS A 3 22.45 -22.60 -9.90
C LYS A 3 21.06 -22.09 -9.48
N THR A 4 20.84 -21.89 -8.20
CA THR A 4 19.66 -21.17 -7.72
C THR A 4 19.76 -19.78 -8.33
N GLU A 5 18.99 -19.53 -9.39
CA GLU A 5 18.91 -18.19 -9.97
C GLU A 5 18.35 -17.25 -8.89
N ILE A 6 19.03 -16.14 -8.71
CA ILE A 6 18.60 -15.09 -7.79
C ILE A 6 17.30 -14.50 -8.36
N MET A 7 16.22 -14.54 -7.58
CA MET A 7 14.94 -13.92 -7.96
C MET A 7 15.14 -12.41 -8.18
N LYS A 8 14.57 -11.89 -9.23
CA LYS A 8 14.70 -10.48 -9.65
C LYS A 8 13.34 -9.79 -9.60
N PHE A 9 13.25 -8.72 -8.84
CA PHE A 9 12.04 -7.90 -8.79
C PHE A 9 12.27 -6.53 -9.43
N VAL A 10 11.27 -6.05 -10.15
CA VAL A 10 11.07 -4.62 -10.40
C VAL A 10 10.03 -4.13 -9.40
N VAL A 11 10.42 -3.18 -8.59
CA VAL A 11 9.55 -2.51 -7.61
C VAL A 11 9.29 -1.10 -8.11
N THR A 12 8.04 -0.66 -8.15
CA THR A 12 7.75 0.75 -8.46
C THR A 12 7.23 1.44 -7.21
N GLY A 13 7.72 2.64 -6.92
CA GLY A 13 7.40 3.33 -5.67
C GLY A 13 8.09 2.73 -4.44
N GLY A 14 9.26 2.12 -4.64
CA GLY A 14 10.04 1.49 -3.56
C GLY A 14 10.66 2.48 -2.58
N ARG A 15 10.67 3.78 -2.90
CA ARG A 15 11.12 4.86 -1.99
C ARG A 15 9.99 5.39 -1.11
N GLY A 16 8.74 4.96 -1.35
CA GLY A 16 7.59 5.30 -0.52
C GLY A 16 7.51 4.46 0.77
N PHE A 17 6.48 4.70 1.58
CA PHE A 17 6.29 4.06 2.88
C PHE A 17 6.31 2.53 2.81
N ILE A 18 5.28 1.90 2.21
CA ILE A 18 5.17 0.43 2.18
C ILE A 18 6.26 -0.16 1.28
N GLY A 19 6.52 0.46 0.11
CA GLY A 19 7.53 0.02 -0.84
C GLY A 19 8.91 -0.09 -0.22
N SER A 20 9.32 0.87 0.62
CA SER A 20 10.63 0.84 1.28
C SER A 20 10.78 -0.31 2.28
N HIS A 21 9.72 -0.70 2.98
CA HIS A 21 9.73 -1.89 3.84
C HIS A 21 9.78 -3.18 3.02
N PHE A 22 9.08 -3.21 1.88
CA PHE A 22 9.13 -4.36 0.98
C PHE A 22 10.52 -4.55 0.38
N VAL A 23 11.14 -3.48 -0.15
CA VAL A 23 12.51 -3.51 -0.68
C VAL A 23 13.49 -4.02 0.38
N GLU A 24 13.44 -3.46 1.59
CA GLU A 24 14.30 -3.89 2.70
C GLU A 24 14.15 -5.39 3.01
N SER A 25 12.91 -5.87 3.10
CA SER A 25 12.62 -7.27 3.41
C SER A 25 13.06 -8.22 2.28
N ALA A 26 12.88 -7.83 1.02
CA ALA A 26 13.27 -8.63 -0.14
C ALA A 26 14.80 -8.70 -0.29
N LEU A 27 15.51 -7.59 -0.12
CA LEU A 27 16.99 -7.56 -0.13
C LEU A 27 17.59 -8.46 0.96
N LYS A 28 17.03 -8.45 2.18
CA LYS A 28 17.46 -9.36 3.27
C LYS A 28 17.28 -10.84 2.93
N ARG A 29 16.44 -11.16 1.95
CA ARG A 29 16.21 -12.52 1.42
C ARG A 29 17.06 -12.86 0.18
N GLY A 30 17.96 -11.93 -0.21
CA GLY A 30 18.86 -12.12 -1.35
C GLY A 30 18.20 -11.89 -2.72
N VAL A 31 17.05 -11.23 -2.76
CA VAL A 31 16.40 -10.83 -4.02
C VAL A 31 17.16 -9.66 -4.64
N SER A 32 17.30 -9.65 -5.97
CA SER A 32 17.84 -8.51 -6.72
C SER A 32 16.69 -7.57 -7.09
N ILE A 33 16.85 -6.27 -6.83
CA ILE A 33 15.79 -5.27 -6.99
C ILE A 33 16.22 -4.15 -7.93
N VAL A 34 15.36 -3.85 -8.91
CA VAL A 34 15.37 -2.59 -9.63
C VAL A 34 14.16 -1.81 -9.14
N ASP A 35 14.41 -0.71 -8.44
CA ASP A 35 13.39 0.20 -7.91
C ASP A 35 13.18 1.37 -8.88
N ILE A 36 11.94 1.61 -9.29
CA ILE A 36 11.56 2.71 -10.17
C ILE A 36 10.70 3.66 -9.37
N ASP A 37 11.22 4.85 -9.07
CA ASP A 37 10.52 5.85 -8.27
C ASP A 37 10.72 7.25 -8.87
N LYS A 38 9.62 8.00 -9.04
CA LYS A 38 9.71 9.38 -9.55
C LYS A 38 10.29 10.36 -8.54
N MET A 39 10.56 9.91 -7.31
CA MET A 39 11.05 10.74 -6.20
C MET A 39 10.11 11.89 -5.87
N SER A 40 8.84 11.56 -5.55
CA SER A 40 7.85 12.54 -5.12
C SER A 40 8.13 13.06 -3.70
N TYR A 41 7.32 14.01 -3.24
CA TYR A 41 7.43 14.61 -1.90
C TYR A 41 7.39 13.58 -0.75
N ALA A 42 6.78 12.41 -0.96
CA ALA A 42 6.66 11.35 0.04
C ALA A 42 7.73 10.25 -0.10
N SER A 43 8.68 10.40 -1.03
CA SER A 43 9.77 9.45 -1.24
C SER A 43 10.95 9.74 -0.32
N HIS A 44 11.56 8.69 0.21
CA HIS A 44 12.78 8.82 1.03
C HIS A 44 14.01 9.05 0.15
N GLU A 45 14.72 10.15 0.36
CA GLU A 45 15.92 10.52 -0.41
C GLU A 45 17.08 9.55 -0.19
N ALA A 46 17.27 9.09 1.06
CA ALA A 46 18.32 8.16 1.44
C ALA A 46 17.75 7.00 2.25
N LEU A 47 18.17 5.78 1.91
CA LEU A 47 17.78 4.55 2.60
C LEU A 47 19.00 3.67 2.87
N PRO A 48 19.00 2.84 3.93
CA PRO A 48 20.18 2.09 4.36
C PRO A 48 20.78 1.15 3.30
N TRP A 49 20.01 0.75 2.31
CA TRP A 49 20.42 -0.18 1.24
C TRP A 49 20.79 0.50 -0.09
N ASP A 50 20.90 1.82 -0.15
CA ASP A 50 21.21 2.52 -1.40
C ASP A 50 22.52 2.07 -2.05
N ASN A 51 23.45 1.55 -1.27
CA ASN A 51 24.73 0.99 -1.74
C ASN A 51 24.74 -0.56 -1.77
N ASP A 52 23.58 -1.23 -1.62
CA ASP A 52 23.53 -2.69 -1.74
C ASP A 52 23.75 -3.10 -3.20
N LYS A 53 24.62 -4.10 -3.42
CA LYS A 53 24.96 -4.62 -4.76
C LYS A 53 23.76 -5.21 -5.50
N ASN A 54 22.73 -5.62 -4.78
CA ASN A 54 21.49 -6.17 -5.33
C ASN A 54 20.40 -5.13 -5.52
N TYR A 55 20.68 -3.85 -5.29
CA TYR A 55 19.71 -2.76 -5.42
C TYR A 55 20.15 -1.75 -6.49
N THR A 56 19.21 -1.35 -7.34
CA THR A 56 19.41 -0.28 -8.32
C THR A 56 18.19 0.63 -8.31
N LEU A 57 18.40 1.95 -8.20
CA LEU A 57 17.35 2.96 -8.31
C LEU A 57 17.33 3.57 -9.71
N ILE A 58 16.15 3.61 -10.32
CA ILE A 58 15.85 4.36 -11.55
C ILE A 58 14.85 5.45 -11.17
N LYS A 59 15.26 6.72 -11.38
CA LYS A 59 14.42 7.89 -11.09
C LYS A 59 13.59 8.24 -12.31
N GLU A 60 12.39 7.66 -12.39
CA GLU A 60 11.49 7.83 -13.54
C GLU A 60 10.01 7.70 -13.12
N ASP A 61 9.11 8.41 -13.80
CA ASP A 61 7.67 8.29 -13.63
C ASP A 61 7.17 7.06 -14.41
N ILE A 62 6.45 6.16 -13.76
CA ILE A 62 5.91 4.94 -14.40
C ILE A 62 4.98 5.23 -15.59
N SER A 63 4.35 6.40 -15.64
CA SER A 63 3.51 6.82 -16.76
C SER A 63 4.30 7.18 -18.03
N GLU A 64 5.62 7.40 -17.91
CA GLU A 64 6.50 7.83 -18.98
C GLU A 64 7.58 6.78 -19.31
N LEU A 65 7.68 5.72 -18.50
CA LEU A 65 8.63 4.64 -18.65
C LEU A 65 8.54 3.99 -20.05
N LYS A 66 9.69 3.74 -20.67
CA LYS A 66 9.76 3.19 -22.04
C LYS A 66 10.07 1.70 -22.08
N HIS A 67 10.69 1.16 -21.03
CA HIS A 67 11.03 -0.26 -20.93
C HIS A 67 11.07 -0.72 -19.48
N ILE A 68 10.84 -2.00 -19.28
CA ILE A 68 10.97 -2.67 -17.98
C ILE A 68 12.16 -3.63 -18.06
N PRO A 69 13.12 -3.58 -17.12
CA PRO A 69 14.18 -4.58 -17.00
C PRO A 69 13.62 -5.99 -16.92
N SER A 70 14.42 -7.00 -17.30
CA SER A 70 14.04 -8.42 -17.13
C SER A 70 13.89 -8.73 -15.64
N CYS A 71 12.76 -9.31 -15.25
CA CYS A 71 12.42 -9.62 -13.86
C CYS A 71 11.41 -10.77 -13.80
N ASP A 72 11.31 -11.41 -12.63
CA ASP A 72 10.33 -12.46 -12.35
C ASP A 72 8.97 -11.86 -11.92
N VAL A 73 9.02 -10.75 -11.18
CA VAL A 73 7.83 -10.08 -10.64
C VAL A 73 8.00 -8.57 -10.76
N ILE A 74 6.92 -7.88 -11.15
CA ILE A 74 6.77 -6.44 -11.01
C ILE A 74 5.84 -6.18 -9.85
N ILE A 75 6.29 -5.43 -8.83
CA ILE A 75 5.46 -5.05 -7.68
C ILE A 75 5.18 -3.55 -7.76
N ASN A 76 3.93 -3.20 -8.03
CA ASN A 76 3.52 -1.81 -8.22
C ASN A 76 2.99 -1.19 -6.94
N PHE A 77 3.87 -0.43 -6.24
CA PHE A 77 3.48 0.47 -5.14
C PHE A 77 3.27 1.90 -5.62
N ALA A 78 3.83 2.28 -6.78
CA ALA A 78 3.77 3.66 -7.26
C ALA A 78 2.33 4.13 -7.40
N ALA A 79 1.96 5.12 -6.60
CA ALA A 79 0.62 5.71 -6.56
C ALA A 79 0.63 7.05 -5.83
N GLU A 80 -0.24 7.96 -6.23
CA GLU A 80 -0.70 9.03 -5.35
C GLU A 80 -1.72 8.44 -4.36
N SER A 81 -1.58 8.73 -3.05
CA SER A 81 -2.34 8.02 -2.00
C SER A 81 -2.98 8.90 -0.93
N HIS A 82 -2.89 10.22 -1.03
CA HIS A 82 -3.49 11.13 -0.06
C HIS A 82 -4.89 11.56 -0.47
N VAL A 83 -5.92 11.10 0.27
CA VAL A 83 -7.34 11.33 -0.07
C VAL A 83 -7.66 12.82 -0.21
N ASP A 84 -7.22 13.68 0.72
CA ASP A 84 -7.51 15.12 0.67
C ASP A 84 -6.91 15.77 -0.59
N ASN A 85 -5.71 15.35 -1.01
CA ASN A 85 -5.12 15.82 -2.26
C ASN A 85 -5.93 15.35 -3.46
N SER A 86 -6.51 14.12 -3.42
CA SER A 86 -7.35 13.63 -4.52
C SER A 86 -8.65 14.42 -4.68
N ILE A 87 -9.16 14.99 -3.58
CA ILE A 87 -10.37 15.84 -3.60
C ILE A 87 -10.04 17.23 -4.14
N ARG A 88 -8.86 17.76 -3.84
CA ARG A 88 -8.41 19.07 -4.34
C ARG A 88 -8.02 19.03 -5.81
N GLU A 89 -7.28 18.00 -6.20
CA GLU A 89 -6.76 17.84 -7.56
C GLU A 89 -6.73 16.36 -7.95
N THR A 90 -7.61 15.97 -8.86
CA THR A 90 -7.80 14.56 -9.24
C THR A 90 -6.79 14.07 -10.27
N PHE A 91 -6.29 14.96 -11.15
CA PHE A 91 -5.48 14.56 -12.30
C PHE A 91 -4.16 13.83 -11.94
N PRO A 92 -3.40 14.22 -10.89
CA PRO A 92 -2.22 13.46 -10.46
C PRO A 92 -2.55 12.00 -10.14
N PHE A 93 -3.74 11.73 -9.56
CA PHE A 93 -4.21 10.37 -9.25
C PHE A 93 -4.55 9.57 -10.52
N ILE A 94 -5.16 10.21 -11.51
CA ILE A 94 -5.41 9.60 -12.82
C ILE A 94 -4.07 9.28 -13.49
N LYS A 95 -3.13 10.24 -13.53
CA LYS A 95 -1.82 10.06 -14.15
C LYS A 95 -1.05 8.90 -13.50
N SER A 96 -0.86 8.93 -12.18
CA SER A 96 -0.07 7.92 -11.47
C SER A 96 -0.79 6.58 -11.37
N ASN A 97 -2.05 6.57 -10.91
CA ASN A 97 -2.71 5.33 -10.51
C ASN A 97 -3.40 4.62 -11.69
N ILE A 98 -3.75 5.33 -12.76
CA ILE A 98 -4.41 4.73 -13.93
C ILE A 98 -3.46 4.69 -15.14
N LEU A 99 -2.97 5.85 -15.60
CA LEU A 99 -2.09 5.88 -16.78
C LEU A 99 -0.75 5.20 -16.52
N GLY A 100 -0.19 5.35 -15.31
CA GLY A 100 1.02 4.64 -14.89
C GLY A 100 0.83 3.12 -14.90
N VAL A 101 -0.28 2.62 -14.35
CA VAL A 101 -0.60 1.18 -14.38
C VAL A 101 -0.84 0.69 -15.81
N HIS A 102 -1.58 1.46 -16.63
CA HIS A 102 -1.75 1.14 -18.04
C HIS A 102 -0.41 1.01 -18.76
N ASN A 103 0.51 1.97 -18.57
CA ASN A 103 1.83 1.93 -19.21
C ASN A 103 2.64 0.71 -18.79
N LEU A 104 2.68 0.38 -17.49
CA LEU A 104 3.34 -0.83 -16.99
C LEU A 104 2.75 -2.10 -17.63
N LEU A 105 1.43 -2.21 -17.72
CA LEU A 105 0.75 -3.35 -18.33
C LEU A 105 1.05 -3.46 -19.83
N GLU A 106 1.13 -2.34 -20.57
CA GLU A 106 1.53 -2.33 -21.99
C GLU A 106 2.97 -2.82 -22.16
N LEU A 107 3.89 -2.38 -21.29
CA LEU A 107 5.27 -2.83 -21.31
C LEU A 107 5.40 -4.34 -20.99
N VAL A 108 4.57 -4.87 -20.09
CA VAL A 108 4.49 -6.31 -19.81
C VAL A 108 3.90 -7.05 -21.01
N ARG A 109 2.79 -6.57 -21.55
CA ARG A 109 2.15 -7.18 -22.73
C ARG A 109 3.08 -7.24 -23.94
N GLY A 110 3.91 -6.23 -24.12
CA GLY A 110 4.90 -6.15 -25.21
C GLY A 110 6.00 -7.20 -25.15
N LYS A 111 6.21 -7.86 -23.98
CA LYS A 111 7.18 -8.97 -23.85
C LYS A 111 6.60 -10.26 -24.45
N PRO A 112 7.48 -11.17 -24.94
CA PRO A 112 7.06 -12.54 -25.30
C PRO A 112 6.37 -13.22 -24.11
N ALA A 113 5.34 -14.03 -24.37
CA ALA A 113 4.53 -14.63 -23.30
C ALA A 113 5.35 -15.41 -22.25
N TYR A 114 6.40 -16.09 -22.68
CA TYR A 114 7.30 -16.87 -21.81
C TYR A 114 8.27 -16.01 -20.96
N ASP A 115 8.39 -14.70 -21.26
CA ASP A 115 9.28 -13.74 -20.58
C ASP A 115 8.47 -12.68 -19.81
N ARG A 116 7.15 -12.84 -19.70
CA ARG A 116 6.30 -11.91 -18.96
C ARG A 116 6.43 -12.14 -17.46
N PRO A 117 6.78 -11.10 -16.69
CA PRO A 117 6.78 -11.20 -15.23
C PRO A 117 5.34 -11.30 -14.69
N LEU A 118 5.21 -11.85 -13.49
CA LEU A 118 4.00 -11.69 -12.68
C LEU A 118 3.79 -10.20 -12.37
N PHE A 119 2.60 -9.70 -12.66
CA PHE A 119 2.22 -8.32 -12.32
C PHE A 119 1.52 -8.26 -10.95
N TYR A 120 2.19 -7.73 -9.95
CA TYR A 120 1.66 -7.58 -8.60
C TYR A 120 1.16 -6.16 -8.37
N GLN A 121 -0.14 -5.96 -8.28
CA GLN A 121 -0.78 -4.66 -8.03
C GLN A 121 -1.09 -4.50 -6.55
N VAL A 122 -0.48 -3.51 -5.90
CA VAL A 122 -0.85 -3.11 -4.55
C VAL A 122 -2.06 -2.17 -4.64
N SER A 123 -3.16 -2.58 -4.03
CA SER A 123 -4.42 -1.85 -3.92
C SER A 123 -4.75 -1.54 -2.46
N THR A 124 -5.97 -1.18 -2.16
CA THR A 124 -6.47 -0.73 -0.86
C THR A 124 -7.85 -1.29 -0.58
N ASP A 125 -8.21 -1.45 0.68
CA ASP A 125 -9.56 -1.80 1.12
C ASP A 125 -10.60 -0.70 0.80
N GLU A 126 -10.15 0.55 0.63
CA GLU A 126 -11.00 1.68 0.27
C GLU A 126 -11.74 1.49 -1.07
N VAL A 127 -11.29 0.58 -1.93
CA VAL A 127 -12.00 0.25 -3.19
C VAL A 127 -13.37 -0.36 -2.96
N TYR A 128 -13.59 -0.98 -1.80
CA TYR A 128 -14.89 -1.56 -1.45
C TYR A 128 -15.93 -0.51 -1.01
N GLY A 129 -15.48 0.63 -0.48
CA GLY A 129 -16.33 1.63 0.15
C GLY A 129 -16.67 1.31 1.61
N ASP A 130 -17.76 1.90 2.10
CA ASP A 130 -18.17 1.82 3.49
C ASP A 130 -18.89 0.51 3.84
N ARG A 131 -18.62 -0.04 5.03
CA ARG A 131 -19.31 -1.22 5.54
C ARG A 131 -19.51 -1.13 7.05
N ILE A 132 -20.74 -0.84 7.45
CA ILE A 132 -21.10 -0.66 8.88
C ILE A 132 -20.99 -1.98 9.64
N GLU A 133 -21.48 -3.10 9.06
CA GLU A 133 -21.49 -4.41 9.69
C GLU A 133 -20.80 -5.47 8.83
N GLY A 134 -20.16 -6.45 9.49
CA GLY A 134 -19.41 -7.51 8.82
C GLY A 134 -18.12 -7.03 8.18
N SER A 135 -17.58 -7.79 7.23
CA SER A 135 -16.33 -7.51 6.53
C SER A 135 -16.45 -7.91 5.06
N PHE A 136 -15.81 -7.14 4.17
CA PHE A 136 -15.73 -7.47 2.76
C PHE A 136 -14.80 -8.66 2.51
N ASN A 137 -15.16 -9.50 1.57
CA ASN A 137 -14.30 -10.52 0.99
C ASN A 137 -13.89 -10.13 -0.43
N GLU A 138 -12.94 -10.88 -1.02
CA GLU A 138 -12.34 -10.54 -2.32
C GLU A 138 -13.32 -10.57 -3.49
N LYS A 139 -14.49 -11.21 -3.33
CA LYS A 139 -15.54 -11.33 -4.37
C LYS A 139 -16.61 -10.23 -4.28
N ASP A 140 -16.58 -9.43 -3.22
CA ASP A 140 -17.53 -8.33 -3.05
C ASP A 140 -17.31 -7.23 -4.11
N LYS A 141 -18.40 -6.55 -4.44
CA LYS A 141 -18.38 -5.45 -5.43
C LYS A 141 -17.57 -4.27 -4.91
N LEU A 142 -16.91 -3.59 -5.84
CA LEU A 142 -16.22 -2.34 -5.56
C LEU A 142 -17.21 -1.17 -5.61
N SER A 143 -17.11 -0.26 -4.63
CA SER A 143 -17.96 0.94 -4.52
C SER A 143 -17.17 2.10 -3.90
N PRO A 144 -16.08 2.56 -4.56
CA PRO A 144 -15.17 3.57 -4.02
C PRO A 144 -15.87 4.91 -3.79
N SER A 145 -15.59 5.58 -2.68
CA SER A 145 -16.28 6.79 -2.20
C SER A 145 -15.56 8.10 -2.55
N ASN A 146 -14.31 8.05 -3.00
CA ASN A 146 -13.50 9.24 -3.29
C ASN A 146 -12.61 9.03 -4.53
N PRO A 147 -12.01 10.11 -5.11
CA PRO A 147 -11.21 10.00 -6.33
C PRO A 147 -9.98 9.11 -6.20
N TYR A 148 -9.33 9.06 -5.03
CA TYR A 148 -8.22 8.14 -4.78
C TYR A 148 -8.67 6.68 -4.88
N SER A 149 -9.66 6.28 -4.09
CA SER A 149 -10.17 4.90 -4.10
C SER A 149 -10.74 4.50 -5.46
N ALA A 150 -11.41 5.44 -6.17
CA ALA A 150 -11.87 5.23 -7.54
C ALA A 150 -10.71 4.98 -8.51
N SER A 151 -9.60 5.72 -8.41
CA SER A 151 -8.42 5.52 -9.25
C SER A 151 -7.75 4.15 -9.00
N LYS A 152 -7.74 3.69 -7.74
CA LYS A 152 -7.22 2.36 -7.38
C LYS A 152 -8.12 1.25 -7.90
N ALA A 153 -9.45 1.39 -7.81
CA ALA A 153 -10.41 0.46 -8.39
C ALA A 153 -10.28 0.38 -9.93
N ALA A 154 -10.08 1.53 -10.60
CA ALA A 154 -9.84 1.57 -12.04
C ALA A 154 -8.54 0.84 -12.42
N ALA A 155 -7.47 0.98 -11.62
CA ALA A 155 -6.22 0.24 -11.81
C ALA A 155 -6.44 -1.28 -11.74
N GLU A 156 -7.21 -1.77 -10.75
CA GLU A 156 -7.56 -3.19 -10.67
C GLU A 156 -8.32 -3.67 -11.92
N MET A 157 -9.28 -2.88 -12.41
CA MET A 157 -10.03 -3.25 -13.61
C MET A 157 -9.14 -3.34 -14.84
N LEU A 158 -8.12 -2.48 -14.97
CA LEU A 158 -7.12 -2.60 -16.03
C LEU A 158 -6.34 -3.92 -15.89
N VAL A 159 -5.83 -4.25 -14.71
CA VAL A 159 -5.09 -5.51 -14.46
C VAL A 159 -5.94 -6.72 -14.84
N LEU A 160 -7.19 -6.78 -14.38
CA LEU A 160 -8.12 -7.88 -14.68
C LEU A 160 -8.42 -7.98 -16.18
N SER A 161 -8.59 -6.85 -16.86
CA SER A 161 -8.85 -6.83 -18.31
C SER A 161 -7.63 -7.32 -19.10
N TYR A 162 -6.40 -6.93 -18.70
CA TYR A 162 -5.16 -7.37 -19.35
C TYR A 162 -4.90 -8.87 -19.14
N SER A 163 -5.21 -9.37 -17.96
CA SER A 163 -5.15 -10.80 -17.71
C SER A 163 -6.11 -11.56 -18.63
N ARG A 164 -7.37 -11.17 -18.65
CA ARG A 164 -8.40 -11.85 -19.46
C ARG A 164 -8.15 -11.75 -20.96
N THR A 165 -7.65 -10.61 -21.44
CA THR A 165 -7.50 -10.34 -22.88
C THR A 165 -6.16 -10.80 -23.44
N TYR A 166 -5.09 -10.61 -22.67
CA TYR A 166 -3.71 -10.79 -23.15
C TYR A 166 -2.94 -11.87 -22.39
N GLY A 167 -3.55 -12.51 -21.37
CA GLY A 167 -2.91 -13.55 -20.57
C GLY A 167 -1.76 -13.03 -19.70
N VAL A 168 -1.87 -11.81 -19.18
CA VAL A 168 -0.92 -11.29 -18.18
C VAL A 168 -1.26 -11.89 -16.83
N ASP A 169 -0.33 -12.64 -16.24
CA ASP A 169 -0.51 -13.16 -14.88
C ASP A 169 -0.43 -12.04 -13.85
N TYR A 170 -1.33 -12.09 -12.88
CA TYR A 170 -1.41 -11.05 -11.85
C TYR A 170 -1.62 -11.59 -10.44
N ILE A 171 -1.30 -10.73 -9.47
CA ILE A 171 -1.81 -10.73 -8.10
C ILE A 171 -2.31 -9.31 -7.80
N ILE A 172 -3.44 -9.19 -7.12
CA ILE A 172 -3.92 -7.92 -6.55
C ILE A 172 -4.02 -8.10 -5.04
N THR A 173 -3.48 -7.15 -4.26
CA THR A 173 -3.72 -7.13 -2.82
C THR A 173 -4.46 -5.86 -2.42
N ARG A 174 -5.54 -6.03 -1.65
CA ARG A 174 -6.30 -4.96 -1.03
C ARG A 174 -5.92 -4.93 0.44
N SER A 175 -5.04 -3.98 0.79
CA SER A 175 -4.51 -3.86 2.14
C SER A 175 -5.33 -2.88 2.96
N ALA A 176 -5.56 -3.21 4.23
CA ALA A 176 -6.12 -2.31 5.24
C ALA A 176 -5.16 -1.15 5.56
N ASN A 177 -5.53 -0.26 6.48
CA ASN A 177 -4.72 0.89 6.84
C ASN A 177 -3.37 0.48 7.43
N ASN A 178 -2.31 0.70 6.67
CA ASN A 178 -0.95 0.42 7.12
C ASN A 178 -0.42 1.54 8.02
N TYR A 179 0.35 1.16 9.05
CA TYR A 179 1.07 2.09 9.92
C TYR A 179 2.46 1.56 10.26
N GLY A 180 3.37 2.47 10.63
CA GLY A 180 4.73 2.09 11.03
C GLY A 180 5.79 3.13 10.72
N PRO A 181 7.09 2.81 10.96
CA PRO A 181 8.20 3.70 10.63
C PRO A 181 8.23 4.05 9.14
N ARG A 182 8.80 5.21 8.80
CA ARG A 182 8.86 5.74 7.43
C ARG A 182 7.50 6.14 6.81
N GLN A 183 6.40 6.09 7.57
CA GLN A 183 5.12 6.62 7.10
C GLN A 183 5.18 8.14 7.05
N TYR A 184 4.72 8.72 5.93
CA TYR A 184 4.78 10.17 5.72
C TYR A 184 3.86 10.93 6.68
N GLU A 185 4.28 12.14 7.08
CA GLU A 185 3.70 12.92 8.19
C GLU A 185 2.24 13.38 7.97
N GLU A 186 1.73 13.31 6.75
CA GLU A 186 0.32 13.63 6.44
C GLU A 186 -0.68 12.58 6.97
N LYS A 187 -0.21 11.37 7.30
CA LYS A 187 -1.05 10.26 7.80
C LYS A 187 -1.28 10.39 9.32
N LEU A 188 -2.39 9.79 9.81
CA LEU A 188 -2.89 10.01 11.17
C LEU A 188 -1.81 9.87 12.25
N ILE A 189 -1.16 8.71 12.34
CA ILE A 189 -0.20 8.44 13.42
C ILE A 189 1.03 9.37 13.36
N PRO A 190 1.74 9.49 12.21
CA PRO A 190 2.84 10.45 12.10
C PRO A 190 2.40 11.89 12.38
N LYS A 191 1.20 12.29 11.92
CA LYS A 191 0.65 13.61 12.17
C LYS A 191 0.43 13.88 13.65
N CYS A 192 -0.10 12.89 14.40
CA CYS A 192 -0.22 13.01 15.86
C CYS A 192 1.14 13.21 16.52
N LEU A 193 2.12 12.38 16.13
CA LEU A 193 3.47 12.45 16.71
C LEU A 193 4.15 13.79 16.42
N SER A 194 4.09 14.28 15.17
CA SER A 194 4.69 15.57 14.79
C SER A 194 3.98 16.74 15.49
N SER A 195 2.63 16.71 15.58
CA SER A 195 1.88 17.74 16.29
C SER A 195 2.30 17.84 17.77
N LEU A 196 2.43 16.70 18.45
CA LEU A 196 2.84 16.66 19.84
C LEU A 196 4.30 17.09 20.05
N LEU A 197 5.20 16.82 19.11
CA LEU A 197 6.59 17.29 19.15
C LEU A 197 6.69 18.81 18.98
N ASP A 198 5.81 19.38 18.17
CA ASP A 198 5.74 20.82 17.92
C ASP A 198 4.88 21.57 18.95
N ASP A 199 4.41 20.92 20.02
CA ASP A 199 3.42 21.44 20.98
C ASP A 199 2.15 22.04 20.32
N LYS A 200 1.71 21.41 19.20
CA LYS A 200 0.49 21.76 18.47
C LYS A 200 -0.62 20.78 18.81
N GLN A 201 -1.88 21.25 18.67
CA GLN A 201 -3.02 20.36 18.82
C GLN A 201 -3.15 19.43 17.60
N ILE A 202 -3.58 18.19 17.86
CA ILE A 202 -3.87 17.17 16.86
C ILE A 202 -5.25 17.47 16.23
N PRO A 203 -5.33 17.73 14.92
CA PRO A 203 -6.62 17.92 14.26
C PRO A 203 -7.34 16.57 14.10
N VAL A 204 -8.57 16.48 14.62
CA VAL A 204 -9.45 15.31 14.54
C VAL A 204 -10.67 15.65 13.70
N HIS A 205 -10.84 15.00 12.55
CA HIS A 205 -12.00 15.20 11.69
C HIS A 205 -13.27 14.60 12.30
N GLY A 206 -14.36 15.38 12.29
CA GLY A 206 -15.64 14.99 12.89
C GLY A 206 -15.48 14.73 14.39
N ASP A 207 -16.03 13.64 14.89
CA ASP A 207 -15.91 13.20 16.28
C ASP A 207 -14.80 12.16 16.52
N GLY A 208 -14.07 11.78 15.46
CA GLY A 208 -13.01 10.77 15.53
C GLY A 208 -13.50 9.32 15.61
N SER A 209 -14.80 9.06 15.45
CA SER A 209 -15.41 7.72 15.57
C SER A 209 -15.17 6.79 14.37
N TYR A 210 -14.55 7.28 13.30
CA TYR A 210 -14.29 6.51 12.09
C TYR A 210 -13.41 5.31 12.37
N ILE A 211 -13.92 4.10 12.05
CA ILE A 211 -13.24 2.83 12.32
C ILE A 211 -12.38 2.42 11.13
N ARG A 212 -11.14 2.03 11.42
CA ARG A 212 -10.19 1.46 10.47
C ARG A 212 -9.61 0.15 11.00
N ASP A 213 -9.20 -0.71 10.10
CA ASP A 213 -8.35 -1.84 10.44
C ASP A 213 -6.88 -1.39 10.35
N TRP A 214 -6.15 -1.53 11.45
CA TRP A 214 -4.78 -1.04 11.56
C TRP A 214 -3.79 -2.19 11.46
N THR A 215 -3.12 -2.28 10.32
CA THR A 215 -2.14 -3.32 10.01
C THR A 215 -0.72 -2.76 10.08
N TYR A 216 0.14 -3.38 10.90
CA TYR A 216 1.54 -2.97 10.97
C TYR A 216 2.23 -3.24 9.64
N VAL A 217 2.99 -2.28 9.12
CA VAL A 217 3.54 -2.34 7.76
C VAL A 217 4.42 -3.57 7.50
N LYS A 218 5.16 -4.04 8.51
CA LYS A 218 5.99 -5.25 8.36
C LYS A 218 5.13 -6.51 8.24
N ASP A 219 4.00 -6.58 8.94
CA ASP A 219 3.06 -7.71 8.80
C ASP A 219 2.45 -7.72 7.39
N ASN A 220 2.10 -6.54 6.84
CA ASN A 220 1.62 -6.43 5.47
C ASN A 220 2.69 -6.88 4.45
N VAL A 221 3.93 -6.47 4.63
CA VAL A 221 5.05 -6.89 3.76
C VAL A 221 5.28 -8.39 3.81
N GLU A 222 5.22 -9.01 5.00
CA GLU A 222 5.33 -10.46 5.15
C GLU A 222 4.16 -11.20 4.45
N ALA A 223 2.93 -10.64 4.50
CA ALA A 223 1.81 -11.17 3.72
C ALA A 223 2.10 -11.15 2.21
N MET A 224 2.59 -10.02 1.69
CA MET A 224 2.92 -9.88 0.27
C MET A 224 4.00 -10.90 -0.16
N LEU A 225 5.06 -11.04 0.63
CA LEU A 225 6.12 -12.01 0.37
C LEU A 225 5.62 -13.47 0.47
N CYS A 226 4.71 -13.76 1.40
CA CYS A 226 4.04 -15.06 1.49
C CYS A 226 3.27 -15.38 0.20
N ILE A 227 2.51 -14.42 -0.34
CA ILE A 227 1.76 -14.57 -1.60
C ILE A 227 2.72 -14.77 -2.78
N ILE A 228 3.79 -13.98 -2.89
CA ILE A 228 4.77 -14.08 -3.99
C ILE A 228 5.46 -15.46 -3.99
N ASN A 229 5.77 -15.98 -2.80
CA ASN A 229 6.41 -17.29 -2.64
C ASN A 229 5.43 -18.46 -2.76
N SER A 230 4.13 -18.19 -2.81
CA SER A 230 3.11 -19.21 -3.13
C SER A 230 3.01 -19.37 -4.64
N ASP A 231 2.47 -20.51 -5.09
CA ASP A 231 2.22 -20.75 -6.52
C ASP A 231 0.92 -20.08 -7.01
N GLN A 232 0.37 -19.13 -6.23
CA GLN A 232 -0.86 -18.44 -6.59
C GLN A 232 -0.63 -17.48 -7.76
N ARG A 233 -1.56 -17.51 -8.71
CA ARG A 233 -1.62 -16.61 -9.88
C ARG A 233 -3.07 -16.25 -10.16
N ASN A 234 -3.28 -15.07 -10.73
CA ASN A 234 -4.58 -14.58 -11.17
C ASN A 234 -5.60 -14.52 -10.03
N GLU A 235 -5.13 -14.03 -8.86
CA GLU A 235 -5.88 -14.00 -7.62
C GLU A 235 -5.86 -12.62 -6.96
N ILE A 236 -6.91 -12.34 -6.18
CA ILE A 236 -7.02 -11.15 -5.33
C ILE A 236 -6.93 -11.62 -3.87
N PHE A 237 -6.22 -10.88 -3.03
CA PHE A 237 -6.10 -11.14 -1.60
C PHE A 237 -6.38 -9.88 -0.79
N ASN A 238 -7.20 -10.00 0.24
CA ASN A 238 -7.29 -9.02 1.30
C ASN A 238 -6.16 -9.24 2.31
N ILE A 239 -5.51 -8.15 2.74
CA ILE A 239 -4.48 -8.18 3.79
C ILE A 239 -4.91 -7.26 4.92
N ALA A 240 -5.21 -7.84 6.08
CA ALA A 240 -5.68 -7.13 7.26
C ALA A 240 -5.23 -7.84 8.54
N ALA A 241 -4.92 -7.04 9.56
CA ALA A 241 -4.68 -7.57 10.90
C ALA A 241 -5.99 -7.94 11.62
N GLU A 242 -7.13 -7.44 11.11
CA GLU A 242 -8.46 -7.48 11.74
C GLU A 242 -8.45 -6.77 13.10
N ASN A 243 -7.64 -5.73 13.21
CA ASN A 243 -7.44 -4.87 14.38
C ASN A 243 -8.20 -3.55 14.20
N HIS A 244 -9.49 -3.59 14.49
CA HIS A 244 -10.40 -2.47 14.31
C HIS A 244 -10.30 -1.49 15.46
N MET A 245 -9.93 -0.25 15.18
CA MET A 245 -9.91 0.85 16.13
C MET A 245 -10.43 2.13 15.46
N SER A 246 -11.15 2.95 16.21
CA SER A 246 -11.49 4.30 15.77
C SER A 246 -10.25 5.20 15.71
N ASN A 247 -10.33 6.27 14.94
CA ASN A 247 -9.26 7.25 14.91
C ASN A 247 -8.98 7.83 16.30
N LEU A 248 -10.03 8.04 17.10
CA LEU A 248 -9.91 8.59 18.45
C LEU A 248 -9.18 7.61 19.41
N GLU A 249 -9.50 6.29 19.35
CA GLU A 249 -8.80 5.27 20.15
C GLU A 249 -7.30 5.20 19.81
N VAL A 250 -6.96 5.35 18.52
CA VAL A 250 -5.55 5.42 18.10
C VAL A 250 -4.87 6.66 18.64
N ILE A 251 -5.55 7.81 18.59
CA ILE A 251 -5.02 9.07 19.14
C ILE A 251 -4.84 8.97 20.65
N ASP A 252 -5.84 8.45 21.38
CA ASP A 252 -5.75 8.24 22.82
C ASP A 252 -4.54 7.36 23.21
N THR A 253 -4.31 6.27 22.44
CA THR A 253 -3.12 5.43 22.63
C THR A 253 -1.81 6.22 22.47
N ILE A 254 -1.73 7.13 21.49
CA ILE A 254 -0.55 7.96 21.24
C ILE A 254 -0.37 9.00 22.37
N LEU A 255 -1.48 9.61 22.81
CA LEU A 255 -1.46 10.55 23.94
C LEU A 255 -0.94 9.89 25.21
N GLU A 256 -1.41 8.67 25.51
CA GLU A 256 -0.90 7.87 26.64
C GLU A 256 0.61 7.62 26.52
N TRP A 257 1.11 7.22 25.36
CA TRP A 257 2.55 7.00 25.15
C TRP A 257 3.41 8.25 25.35
N LYS A 258 2.82 9.43 25.10
CA LYS A 258 3.50 10.73 25.22
C LYS A 258 3.20 11.44 26.55
N SER A 259 2.43 10.81 27.46
CA SER A 259 1.98 11.39 28.73
C SER A 259 1.30 12.76 28.51
N LYS A 260 0.46 12.85 27.48
CA LYS A 260 -0.38 14.00 27.13
C LYS A 260 -1.84 13.62 27.35
N ASP A 261 -2.72 14.61 27.41
CA ASP A 261 -4.15 14.45 27.56
C ASP A 261 -4.94 14.96 26.35
N ARG A 262 -6.28 14.87 26.43
CA ARG A 262 -7.18 15.27 25.34
C ARG A 262 -7.23 16.78 25.09
N GLU A 263 -6.64 17.63 25.91
CA GLU A 263 -6.48 19.05 25.60
C GLU A 263 -5.55 19.26 24.39
N SER A 264 -4.74 18.25 24.09
CA SER A 264 -3.89 18.17 22.88
C SER A 264 -4.71 17.88 21.60
N ILE A 265 -6.03 17.71 21.67
CA ILE A 265 -6.91 17.44 20.53
C ILE A 265 -7.68 18.70 20.12
N LYS A 266 -7.84 18.90 18.81
CA LYS A 266 -8.74 19.91 18.25
C LYS A 266 -9.67 19.24 17.24
N PHE A 267 -10.97 19.16 17.54
CA PHE A 267 -11.95 18.70 16.59
C PHE A 267 -12.14 19.73 15.46
N VAL A 268 -12.14 19.25 14.22
CA VAL A 268 -12.30 20.06 13.00
C VAL A 268 -13.41 19.47 12.14
N ASP A 269 -13.87 20.27 11.17
CA ASP A 269 -14.92 19.84 10.24
C ASP A 269 -14.59 18.53 9.55
N ASN A 270 -15.61 17.76 9.28
CA ASN A 270 -15.48 16.51 8.58
C ASN A 270 -15.07 16.73 7.11
N ARG A 271 -14.37 15.77 6.51
CA ARG A 271 -14.03 15.84 5.09
C ARG A 271 -15.13 15.17 4.24
N TRP A 272 -15.23 15.63 3.00
CA TRP A 272 -16.15 15.05 2.02
C TRP A 272 -15.71 13.62 1.63
N GLY A 273 -16.69 12.73 1.39
CA GLY A 273 -16.42 11.37 0.96
C GLY A 273 -15.70 10.49 1.99
N GLN A 274 -15.87 10.80 3.29
CA GLN A 274 -15.30 10.03 4.39
C GLN A 274 -16.20 8.84 4.70
N ASP A 275 -15.68 7.63 4.49
CA ASP A 275 -16.34 6.39 4.91
C ASP A 275 -16.27 6.21 6.43
N LEU A 276 -17.34 5.68 7.00
CA LEU A 276 -17.47 5.49 8.45
C LEU A 276 -16.63 4.31 8.95
N ARG A 277 -16.61 3.21 8.18
CA ARG A 277 -15.90 2.00 8.60
C ARG A 277 -15.35 1.23 7.41
N TYR A 278 -14.05 0.87 7.49
CA TYR A 278 -13.44 -0.12 6.62
C TYR A 278 -13.22 -1.43 7.39
N SER A 279 -13.59 -2.52 6.76
CA SER A 279 -13.35 -3.85 7.30
C SER A 279 -13.31 -4.89 6.19
N ILE A 280 -12.22 -5.62 6.11
CA ILE A 280 -11.99 -6.69 5.15
C ILE A 280 -11.63 -7.98 5.87
N ASN A 281 -12.04 -9.12 5.29
CA ASN A 281 -11.75 -10.45 5.81
C ASN A 281 -10.44 -10.97 5.22
N ALA A 282 -9.51 -11.39 6.06
CA ALA A 282 -8.19 -11.89 5.68
C ALA A 282 -8.09 -13.43 5.68
N ALA A 283 -9.20 -14.17 5.70
CA ALA A 283 -9.19 -15.63 5.78
C ALA A 283 -8.44 -16.28 4.61
N LYS A 284 -8.54 -15.71 3.41
CA LYS A 284 -7.86 -16.23 2.21
C LYS A 284 -6.35 -16.20 2.34
N ILE A 285 -5.75 -15.08 2.74
CA ILE A 285 -4.30 -15.01 2.95
C ILE A 285 -3.86 -15.88 4.14
N ARG A 286 -4.67 -15.96 5.20
CA ARG A 286 -4.40 -16.84 6.35
C ARG A 286 -4.34 -18.32 5.94
N SER A 287 -5.11 -18.74 4.93
CA SER A 287 -5.07 -20.12 4.40
C SER A 287 -3.74 -20.46 3.73
N LEU A 288 -2.92 -19.46 3.36
CA LEU A 288 -1.55 -19.65 2.87
C LEU A 288 -0.50 -19.76 4.00
N GLY A 289 -0.94 -19.73 5.27
CA GLY A 289 -0.07 -19.83 6.44
C GLY A 289 0.40 -18.47 7.01
N TRP A 290 -0.01 -17.33 6.44
CA TRP A 290 0.30 -16.03 7.02
C TRP A 290 -0.66 -15.67 8.17
N SER A 291 -0.11 -15.02 9.19
CA SER A 291 -0.89 -14.32 10.21
C SER A 291 -0.11 -13.09 10.71
N PRO A 292 -0.79 -12.00 11.07
CA PRO A 292 -0.12 -10.81 11.59
C PRO A 292 0.49 -11.10 12.96
N VAL A 293 1.68 -10.57 13.20
CA VAL A 293 2.34 -10.63 14.53
C VAL A 293 1.76 -9.55 15.45
N HIS A 294 1.40 -8.39 14.88
CA HIS A 294 0.86 -7.22 15.59
C HIS A 294 -0.62 -7.06 15.27
N SER A 295 -1.48 -7.81 15.98
CA SER A 295 -2.93 -7.87 15.70
C SER A 295 -3.79 -7.24 16.80
N LYS A 296 -3.19 -6.55 17.77
CA LYS A 296 -3.92 -5.91 18.88
C LYS A 296 -3.34 -4.54 19.20
N GLY A 297 -4.21 -3.52 19.12
CA GLY A 297 -3.80 -2.14 19.38
C GLY A 297 -2.77 -1.63 18.36
N ILE A 298 -2.12 -0.53 18.69
CA ILE A 298 -1.05 0.05 17.86
C ILE A 298 0.30 -0.33 18.45
N TYR A 299 1.14 -0.98 17.63
CA TYR A 299 2.51 -1.31 18.01
C TYR A 299 3.37 -0.05 18.08
N LYS A 300 4.08 0.14 19.22
CA LYS A 300 5.01 1.25 19.42
C LYS A 300 6.37 0.89 18.83
N TRP A 301 6.83 1.64 17.84
CA TRP A 301 8.10 1.40 17.14
C TRP A 301 9.16 2.48 17.31
N PHE A 302 8.93 3.49 18.18
CA PHE A 302 9.80 4.64 18.45
C PHE A 302 10.15 4.77 19.91
#